data_5ea044a548df632656f48ce4e827461e
#
_entry.id   5ea044a548df632656f48ce4e827461e
#
_cell.length_a   1.000
_cell.length_b   1.000
_cell.length_c   1.000
_cell.angle_alpha   90.00
_cell.angle_beta   90.00
_cell.angle_gamma   90.00
#
_symmetry.space_group_name_H-M   'P 1'
#
loop_
_entity.id
_entity.type
_entity.pdbx_description
1 polymer ?
#
loop_
_entity_poly.entity_id
_entity_poly.type
_entity_poly.pdbx_seq_one_letter_code
_entity_poly.pdbx_strand_id
1 'polypeptide(L)'
;MKRIAAILLVVLALLLGACSAQRYSDAAMFCRRFNREYKESLLDIETATVTETDGCTVFSLTPDENILISLYTDSDGVRIKRISITAHGNVEEMQNGLFARFLAFCKCAVPAYSNSEDTYENISAKLNITNENEYATAITQYTQGEAVRYAYSADVAGAFFCMENKSLCRTDEEHLTLRDDGTDLKS
;
A
#
# COMPACT_ATOMS: atom_id res chain seq x y z
N MET A 1 -36.71 -33.97 19.24
CA MET A 1 -36.85 -32.73 18.47
C MET A 1 -36.09 -31.57 19.11
N LYS A 2 -36.23 -31.26 20.41
CA LYS A 2 -35.51 -30.09 21.06
C LYS A 2 -33.97 -30.16 21.00
N ARG A 3 -33.37 -31.37 21.11
CA ARG A 3 -31.91 -31.57 21.06
C ARG A 3 -31.33 -31.37 19.65
N ILE A 4 -32.06 -31.74 18.61
CA ILE A 4 -31.63 -31.55 17.22
C ILE A 4 -31.68 -30.07 16.84
N ALA A 5 -32.73 -29.34 17.29
CA ALA A 5 -32.81 -27.89 17.08
C ALA A 5 -31.68 -27.11 17.76
N ALA A 6 -31.28 -27.54 18.97
CA ALA A 6 -30.16 -26.90 19.68
C ALA A 6 -28.81 -27.12 18.96
N ILE A 7 -28.55 -28.31 18.43
CA ILE A 7 -27.33 -28.62 17.67
C ILE A 7 -27.31 -27.81 16.36
N LEU A 8 -28.45 -27.72 15.67
CA LEU A 8 -28.57 -26.95 14.43
C LEU A 8 -28.30 -25.45 14.66
N LEU A 9 -28.76 -24.92 15.79
CA LEU A 9 -28.56 -23.53 16.19
C LEU A 9 -27.07 -23.21 16.51
N VAL A 10 -26.39 -24.16 17.18
CA VAL A 10 -24.95 -24.04 17.48
C VAL A 10 -24.11 -24.13 16.18
N VAL A 11 -24.43 -25.02 15.28
CA VAL A 11 -23.76 -25.16 13.98
C VAL A 11 -24.01 -23.91 13.13
N LEU A 12 -25.21 -23.36 13.12
CA LEU A 12 -25.53 -22.12 12.42
C LEU A 12 -24.80 -20.92 13.02
N ALA A 13 -24.71 -20.84 14.36
CA ALA A 13 -23.93 -19.78 15.03
C ALA A 13 -22.43 -19.89 14.75
N LEU A 14 -21.88 -21.11 14.68
CA LEU A 14 -20.47 -21.33 14.28
C LEU A 14 -20.24 -20.98 12.82
N LEU A 15 -21.16 -21.28 11.91
CA LEU A 15 -21.07 -20.91 10.50
C LEU A 15 -21.20 -19.39 10.31
N LEU A 16 -22.08 -18.72 11.05
CA LEU A 16 -22.23 -17.28 11.02
C LEU A 16 -21.03 -16.57 11.68
N GLY A 17 -20.46 -17.14 12.73
CA GLY A 17 -19.24 -16.66 13.36
C GLY A 17 -18.01 -16.79 12.45
N ALA A 18 -17.88 -17.90 11.72
CA ALA A 18 -16.81 -18.11 10.75
C ALA A 18 -16.95 -17.19 9.51
N CYS A 19 -18.18 -16.86 9.09
CA CYS A 19 -18.41 -15.88 8.01
C CYS A 19 -18.16 -14.43 8.45
N SER A 20 -18.25 -14.10 9.75
CA SER A 20 -17.97 -12.74 10.23
C SER A 20 -16.48 -12.44 10.40
N ALA A 21 -15.64 -13.46 10.55
CA ALA A 21 -14.19 -13.30 10.68
C ALA A 21 -13.47 -13.10 9.34
N GLN A 22 -14.15 -13.28 8.23
CA GLN A 22 -13.58 -13.09 6.88
C GLN A 22 -14.25 -11.94 6.14
N ARG A 23 -14.49 -10.82 6.81
CA ARG A 23 -14.52 -9.54 6.11
C ARG A 23 -13.11 -9.33 5.59
N TYR A 24 -12.92 -9.60 4.32
CA TYR A 24 -11.67 -9.34 3.64
C TYR A 24 -11.29 -7.89 3.91
N SER A 25 -10.29 -7.68 4.74
CA SER A 25 -9.73 -6.34 4.92
C SER A 25 -9.29 -5.85 3.54
N ASP A 26 -9.39 -4.56 3.28
CA ASP A 26 -8.90 -3.98 2.03
C ASP A 26 -7.43 -4.34 1.81
N ALA A 27 -6.66 -4.52 2.90
CA ALA A 27 -5.27 -4.97 2.88
C ALA A 27 -5.10 -6.36 2.24
N ALA A 28 -5.90 -7.36 2.64
CA ALA A 28 -5.86 -8.68 2.03
C ALA A 28 -6.35 -8.66 0.57
N MET A 29 -7.31 -7.81 0.24
CA MET A 29 -7.77 -7.60 -1.14
C MET A 29 -6.69 -6.95 -1.99
N PHE A 30 -6.00 -5.95 -1.45
CA PHE A 30 -4.87 -5.30 -2.12
C PHE A 30 -3.77 -6.33 -2.44
N CYS A 31 -3.32 -7.12 -1.47
CA CYS A 31 -2.28 -8.14 -1.70
C CYS A 31 -2.67 -9.09 -2.85
N ARG A 32 -3.93 -9.57 -2.87
CA ARG A 32 -4.41 -10.45 -3.94
C ARG A 32 -4.45 -9.78 -5.31
N ARG A 33 -4.89 -8.52 -5.38
CA ARG A 33 -4.92 -7.76 -6.63
C ARG A 33 -3.50 -7.48 -7.12
N PHE A 34 -2.61 -7.05 -6.21
CA PHE A 34 -1.20 -6.81 -6.50
C PHE A 34 -0.53 -8.07 -7.08
N ASN A 35 -0.68 -9.22 -6.41
CA ASN A 35 -0.11 -10.48 -6.87
C ASN A 35 -0.62 -10.89 -8.26
N ARG A 36 -1.89 -10.61 -8.55
CA ARG A 36 -2.45 -10.84 -9.89
C ARG A 36 -1.79 -9.96 -10.95
N GLU A 37 -1.56 -8.67 -10.65
CA GLU A 37 -0.89 -7.76 -11.59
C GLU A 37 0.59 -8.11 -11.75
N TYR A 38 1.27 -8.49 -10.65
CA TYR A 38 2.66 -8.92 -10.66
C TYR A 38 2.88 -10.32 -11.24
N LYS A 39 1.79 -11.11 -11.33
CA LYS A 39 1.75 -12.51 -11.83
C LYS A 39 2.51 -13.52 -10.96
N GLU A 40 2.81 -13.18 -9.72
CA GLU A 40 3.42 -14.04 -8.72
C GLU A 40 2.74 -13.83 -7.35
N SER A 41 2.79 -14.83 -6.49
CA SER A 41 2.29 -14.74 -5.11
C SER A 41 3.37 -14.14 -4.22
N LEU A 42 3.56 -12.82 -4.30
CA LEU A 42 4.64 -12.11 -3.65
C LEU A 42 4.21 -11.50 -2.31
N LEU A 43 3.00 -10.96 -2.23
CA LEU A 43 2.47 -10.34 -1.02
C LEU A 43 1.49 -11.27 -0.31
N ASP A 44 1.75 -11.54 0.97
CA ASP A 44 0.86 -12.26 1.86
C ASP A 44 0.61 -11.44 3.12
N ILE A 45 -0.63 -11.02 3.34
CA ILE A 45 -1.00 -10.22 4.49
C ILE A 45 -0.76 -10.93 5.82
N GLU A 46 -0.75 -12.27 5.84
CA GLU A 46 -0.49 -13.06 7.03
C GLU A 46 0.98 -13.00 7.46
N THR A 47 1.88 -12.63 6.55
CA THR A 47 3.32 -12.45 6.84
C THR A 47 3.68 -11.01 7.20
N ALA A 48 2.72 -10.08 7.15
CA ALA A 48 2.97 -8.68 7.45
C ALA A 48 3.34 -8.47 8.91
N THR A 49 4.31 -7.59 9.15
CA THR A 49 4.51 -7.02 10.49
C THR A 49 3.42 -5.99 10.74
N VAL A 50 2.71 -6.15 11.85
CA VAL A 50 1.60 -5.26 12.22
C VAL A 50 2.04 -4.31 13.33
N THR A 51 1.82 -3.02 13.14
CA THR A 51 2.07 -1.98 14.12
C THR A 51 0.80 -1.16 14.32
N GLU A 52 0.40 -0.93 15.55
CA GLU A 52 -0.71 -0.05 15.91
C GLU A 52 -0.15 1.29 16.35
N THR A 53 -0.68 2.34 15.73
CA THR A 53 -0.41 3.74 16.07
C THR A 53 -1.72 4.46 16.33
N ASP A 54 -1.70 5.67 16.85
CA ASP A 54 -2.91 6.44 17.17
C ASP A 54 -3.85 6.55 15.97
N GLY A 55 -4.95 5.79 16.01
CA GLY A 55 -6.02 5.79 15.02
C GLY A 55 -5.69 5.10 13.68
N CYS A 56 -4.62 4.30 13.63
CA CYS A 56 -4.18 3.61 12.43
C CYS A 56 -3.55 2.25 12.76
N THR A 57 -3.84 1.23 11.95
CA THR A 57 -3.10 -0.03 11.93
C THR A 57 -2.25 -0.08 10.66
N VAL A 58 -0.96 -0.35 10.79
CA VAL A 58 -0.01 -0.42 9.68
C VAL A 58 0.42 -1.86 9.46
N PHE A 59 0.21 -2.36 8.25
CA PHE A 59 0.72 -3.65 7.80
C PHE A 59 1.95 -3.42 6.94
N SER A 60 3.11 -3.88 7.41
CA SER A 60 4.39 -3.75 6.71
C SER A 60 4.76 -5.07 6.06
N LEU A 61 4.94 -5.05 4.75
CA LEU A 61 5.27 -6.18 3.88
C LEU A 61 6.63 -5.93 3.24
N THR A 62 7.53 -6.91 3.33
CA THR A 62 8.87 -6.85 2.74
C THR A 62 9.02 -7.89 1.63
N PRO A 63 8.48 -7.62 0.42
CA PRO A 63 8.56 -8.54 -0.71
C PRO A 63 9.99 -8.74 -1.23
N ASP A 64 10.88 -7.81 -0.93
CA ASP A 64 12.30 -7.78 -1.28
C ASP A 64 13.04 -7.17 -0.10
N GLU A 65 14.29 -7.54 0.13
CA GLU A 65 15.10 -7.07 1.29
C GLU A 65 15.26 -5.53 1.31
N ASN A 66 15.18 -4.90 0.14
CA ASN A 66 15.36 -3.46 -0.06
C ASN A 66 14.05 -2.74 -0.37
N ILE A 67 12.91 -3.43 -0.39
CA ILE A 67 11.60 -2.81 -0.70
C ILE A 67 10.61 -3.11 0.41
N LEU A 68 10.03 -2.05 0.96
CA LEU A 68 8.97 -2.07 1.95
C LEU A 68 7.67 -1.57 1.34
N ILE A 69 6.58 -2.30 1.55
CA ILE A 69 5.22 -1.86 1.25
C ILE A 69 4.47 -1.72 2.57
N SER A 70 4.02 -0.52 2.89
CA SER A 70 3.23 -0.25 4.11
C SER A 70 1.80 0.10 3.75
N LEU A 71 0.85 -0.62 4.34
CA LEU A 71 -0.58 -0.41 4.18
C LEU A 71 -1.11 0.23 5.47
N TYR A 72 -1.47 1.49 5.41
CA TYR A 72 -2.05 2.25 6.52
C TYR A 72 -3.57 2.13 6.45
N THR A 73 -4.16 1.52 7.46
CA THR A 73 -5.61 1.31 7.53
C THR A 73 -6.25 2.21 8.59
N ASP A 74 -7.57 2.16 8.71
CA ASP A 74 -8.25 2.70 9.88
C ASP A 74 -7.91 1.90 11.15
N SER A 75 -8.37 2.39 12.30
CA SER A 75 -8.12 1.73 13.60
C SER A 75 -8.66 0.30 13.67
N ASP A 76 -9.67 -0.02 12.84
CA ASP A 76 -10.28 -1.34 12.78
C ASP A 76 -9.51 -2.29 11.84
N GLY A 77 -8.43 -1.80 11.19
CA GLY A 77 -7.61 -2.59 10.26
C GLY A 77 -8.32 -2.97 8.95
N VAL A 78 -9.48 -2.36 8.66
CA VAL A 78 -10.37 -2.79 7.56
C VAL A 78 -10.11 -2.03 6.28
N ARG A 79 -10.13 -0.69 6.32
CA ARG A 79 -10.04 0.16 5.13
C ARG A 79 -8.66 0.78 4.98
N ILE A 80 -8.06 0.62 3.81
CA ILE A 80 -6.78 1.27 3.51
C ILE A 80 -7.01 2.76 3.28
N LYS A 81 -6.34 3.58 4.08
CA LYS A 81 -6.28 5.04 3.93
C LYS A 81 -5.14 5.44 3.01
N ARG A 82 -3.98 4.80 3.17
CA ARG A 82 -2.75 5.12 2.45
C ARG A 82 -1.95 3.85 2.20
N ILE A 83 -1.21 3.85 1.10
CA ILE A 83 -0.20 2.84 0.77
C ILE A 83 1.09 3.58 0.48
N SER A 84 2.20 3.15 1.07
CA SER A 84 3.53 3.59 0.68
C SER A 84 4.36 2.41 0.18
N ILE A 85 5.19 2.67 -0.82
CA ILE A 85 6.20 1.77 -1.34
C ILE A 85 7.52 2.50 -1.23
N THR A 86 8.47 1.92 -0.52
CA THR A 86 9.78 2.51 -0.28
C THR A 86 10.86 1.54 -0.73
N ALA A 87 11.81 2.03 -1.52
CA ALA A 87 13.03 1.31 -1.83
C ALA A 87 14.19 2.00 -1.13
N HIS A 88 14.97 1.25 -0.37
CA HIS A 88 16.19 1.74 0.30
C HIS A 88 17.40 1.01 -0.28
N GLY A 89 18.40 1.78 -0.67
CA GLY A 89 19.62 1.21 -1.21
C GLY A 89 20.67 2.27 -1.46
N ASN A 90 21.86 1.84 -1.80
CA ASN A 90 22.91 2.74 -2.26
C ASN A 90 22.83 2.92 -3.80
N VAL A 91 23.67 3.80 -4.33
CA VAL A 91 23.70 4.11 -5.77
C VAL A 91 23.91 2.87 -6.62
N GLU A 92 24.78 1.94 -6.19
CA GLU A 92 25.07 0.72 -6.94
C GLU A 92 23.86 -0.21 -6.99
N GLU A 93 23.15 -0.39 -5.88
CA GLU A 93 21.92 -1.21 -5.82
C GLU A 93 20.80 -0.60 -6.66
N MET A 94 20.63 0.72 -6.61
CA MET A 94 19.67 1.42 -7.45
C MET A 94 19.97 1.21 -8.94
N GLN A 95 21.23 1.33 -9.35
CA GLN A 95 21.68 1.07 -10.73
C GLN A 95 21.53 -0.39 -11.14
N ASN A 96 21.74 -1.32 -10.21
CA ASN A 96 21.68 -2.76 -10.46
C ASN A 96 20.24 -3.33 -10.44
N GLY A 97 19.24 -2.50 -10.65
CA GLY A 97 17.86 -2.90 -10.89
C GLY A 97 16.91 -2.77 -9.70
N LEU A 98 17.35 -2.27 -8.53
CA LEU A 98 16.46 -1.99 -7.41
C LEU A 98 15.40 -0.96 -7.82
N PHE A 99 15.80 0.11 -8.49
CA PHE A 99 14.88 1.13 -8.95
C PHE A 99 13.87 0.59 -9.98
N ALA A 100 14.32 -0.24 -10.92
CA ALA A 100 13.41 -0.89 -11.88
C ALA A 100 12.38 -1.80 -11.18
N ARG A 101 12.80 -2.57 -10.15
CA ARG A 101 11.87 -3.36 -9.32
C ARG A 101 10.89 -2.50 -8.55
N PHE A 102 11.36 -1.41 -7.96
CA PHE A 102 10.51 -0.43 -7.28
C PHE A 102 9.43 0.10 -8.23
N LEU A 103 9.79 0.54 -9.45
CA LEU A 103 8.83 1.00 -10.44
C LEU A 103 7.85 -0.11 -10.88
N ALA A 104 8.33 -1.35 -11.01
CA ALA A 104 7.45 -2.49 -11.29
C ALA A 104 6.41 -2.70 -10.18
N PHE A 105 6.80 -2.51 -8.92
CA PHE A 105 5.86 -2.59 -7.80
C PHE A 105 4.86 -1.43 -7.80
N CYS A 106 5.30 -0.20 -8.08
CA CYS A 106 4.39 0.94 -8.25
C CYS A 106 3.37 0.69 -9.36
N LYS A 107 3.82 0.11 -10.49
CA LYS A 107 2.97 -0.24 -11.62
C LYS A 107 1.88 -1.25 -11.25
N CYS A 108 2.18 -2.21 -10.40
CA CYS A 108 1.20 -3.20 -9.92
C CYS A 108 0.30 -2.63 -8.82
N ALA A 109 0.82 -1.74 -7.97
CA ALA A 109 0.09 -1.19 -6.84
C ALA A 109 -1.03 -0.22 -7.27
N VAL A 110 -0.82 0.59 -8.30
CA VAL A 110 -1.83 1.55 -8.77
C VAL A 110 -3.14 0.84 -9.13
N PRO A 111 -3.21 -0.14 -10.04
CA PRO A 111 -4.46 -0.82 -10.36
C PRO A 111 -4.95 -1.73 -9.23
N ALA A 112 -4.07 -2.18 -8.33
CA ALA A 112 -4.48 -2.98 -7.17
C ALA A 112 -5.24 -2.16 -6.13
N TYR A 113 -4.91 -0.88 -5.97
CA TYR A 113 -5.52 0.04 -5.01
C TYR A 113 -6.64 0.87 -5.61
N SER A 114 -6.41 1.47 -6.76
CA SER A 114 -7.37 2.32 -7.44
C SER A 114 -8.40 1.48 -8.20
N ASN A 115 -9.68 1.67 -7.91
CA ASN A 115 -10.79 1.15 -8.73
C ASN A 115 -11.19 2.14 -9.84
N SER A 116 -10.42 3.22 -10.00
CA SER A 116 -10.70 4.34 -10.89
C SER A 116 -10.02 4.13 -12.26
N GLU A 117 -10.26 5.07 -13.15
CA GLU A 117 -9.57 5.18 -14.44
C GLU A 117 -8.08 5.58 -14.31
N ASP A 118 -7.57 5.71 -13.06
CA ASP A 118 -6.17 5.98 -12.81
C ASP A 118 -5.33 4.76 -13.19
N THR A 119 -4.56 4.88 -14.26
CA THR A 119 -3.56 3.89 -14.67
C THR A 119 -2.17 4.35 -14.23
N TYR A 120 -1.25 3.41 -14.05
CA TYR A 120 0.13 3.77 -13.71
C TYR A 120 0.74 4.69 -14.78
N GLU A 121 0.47 4.45 -16.04
CA GLU A 121 0.95 5.25 -17.17
C GLU A 121 0.49 6.72 -17.06
N ASN A 122 -0.79 6.94 -16.73
CA ASN A 122 -1.32 8.29 -16.55
C ASN A 122 -0.73 8.96 -15.30
N ILE A 123 -0.57 8.22 -14.20
CA ILE A 123 -0.02 8.75 -12.95
C ILE A 123 1.48 9.03 -13.09
N SER A 124 2.25 8.13 -13.68
CA SER A 124 3.69 8.32 -13.89
C SER A 124 3.97 9.51 -14.81
N ALA A 125 3.17 9.72 -15.86
CA ALA A 125 3.28 10.90 -16.71
C ALA A 125 3.02 12.20 -15.95
N LYS A 126 1.99 12.24 -15.08
CA LYS A 126 1.68 13.40 -14.24
C LYS A 126 2.75 13.67 -13.17
N LEU A 127 3.39 12.62 -12.66
CA LEU A 127 4.49 12.68 -11.70
C LEU A 127 5.85 12.86 -12.39
N ASN A 128 5.85 12.98 -13.72
CA ASN A 128 7.07 13.13 -14.52
C ASN A 128 8.09 12.01 -14.29
N ILE A 129 7.62 10.78 -14.01
CA ILE A 129 8.47 9.59 -13.91
C ILE A 129 8.70 9.09 -15.33
N THR A 130 9.81 9.49 -15.96
CA THR A 130 10.01 9.31 -17.39
C THR A 130 10.95 8.15 -17.74
N ASN A 131 11.85 7.77 -16.84
CA ASN A 131 12.82 6.69 -17.09
C ASN A 131 13.38 6.06 -15.80
N GLU A 132 14.02 4.90 -15.96
CA GLU A 132 14.59 4.12 -14.86
C GLU A 132 15.86 4.73 -14.23
N ASN A 133 16.34 5.87 -14.71
CA ASN A 133 17.57 6.52 -14.22
C ASN A 133 17.29 7.83 -13.46
N GLU A 134 16.02 8.15 -13.18
CA GLU A 134 15.66 9.41 -12.54
C GLU A 134 16.08 9.52 -11.07
N TYR A 135 16.37 8.40 -10.41
CA TYR A 135 16.91 8.41 -9.05
C TYR A 135 18.22 9.20 -8.91
N ALA A 136 18.96 9.40 -9.97
CA ALA A 136 20.22 10.19 -9.97
C ALA A 136 19.98 11.69 -9.74
N THR A 137 18.76 12.17 -9.93
CA THR A 137 18.36 13.56 -9.71
C THR A 137 17.32 13.59 -8.61
N ALA A 138 17.63 14.18 -7.46
CA ALA A 138 16.69 14.30 -6.36
C ALA A 138 15.40 14.99 -6.85
N ILE A 139 14.29 14.27 -6.80
CA ILE A 139 13.00 14.71 -7.31
C ILE A 139 11.91 14.46 -6.28
N THR A 140 10.96 15.36 -6.18
CA THR A 140 9.76 15.21 -5.38
C THR A 140 8.58 15.76 -6.18
N GLN A 141 7.58 14.94 -6.43
CA GLN A 141 6.44 15.25 -7.28
C GLN A 141 5.12 14.81 -6.62
N TYR A 142 4.06 15.58 -6.90
CA TYR A 142 2.72 15.31 -6.42
C TYR A 142 1.72 15.37 -7.57
N THR A 143 0.71 14.52 -7.55
CA THR A 143 -0.42 14.62 -8.47
C THR A 143 -1.70 14.10 -7.83
N GLN A 144 -2.83 14.39 -8.47
CA GLN A 144 -4.14 13.94 -8.04
C GLN A 144 -4.84 13.16 -9.14
N GLY A 145 -5.29 11.96 -8.79
CA GLY A 145 -6.30 11.21 -9.53
C GLY A 145 -7.71 11.59 -9.10
N GLU A 146 -8.70 10.81 -9.49
CA GLU A 146 -10.10 11.06 -9.12
C GLU A 146 -10.33 10.87 -7.61
N ALA A 147 -10.02 9.70 -7.08
CA ALA A 147 -10.24 9.34 -5.68
C ALA A 147 -8.96 9.27 -4.84
N VAL A 148 -7.78 9.31 -5.47
CA VAL A 148 -6.49 9.07 -4.84
C VAL A 148 -5.55 10.24 -5.08
N ARG A 149 -4.78 10.62 -4.07
CA ARG A 149 -3.61 11.49 -4.19
C ARG A 149 -2.37 10.62 -4.33
N TYR A 150 -1.42 11.08 -5.13
CA TYR A 150 -0.18 10.37 -5.40
C TYR A 150 1.01 11.27 -5.10
N ALA A 151 2.05 10.70 -4.50
CA ALA A 151 3.32 11.35 -4.28
C ALA A 151 4.45 10.42 -4.71
N TYR A 152 5.50 11.00 -5.26
CA TYR A 152 6.71 10.31 -5.67
C TYR A 152 7.93 11.11 -5.29
N SER A 153 8.94 10.42 -4.79
CA SER A 153 10.26 10.99 -4.53
C SER A 153 11.32 9.95 -4.83
N ALA A 154 12.44 10.39 -5.36
CA ALA A 154 13.61 9.53 -5.54
C ALA A 154 14.89 10.33 -5.38
N ASP A 155 15.92 9.71 -4.85
CA ASP A 155 17.28 10.23 -4.76
C ASP A 155 18.28 9.06 -4.79
N VAL A 156 19.55 9.38 -4.59
CA VAL A 156 20.64 8.38 -4.61
C VAL A 156 20.59 7.35 -3.47
N ALA A 157 19.79 7.61 -2.44
CA ALA A 157 19.64 6.74 -1.26
C ALA A 157 18.37 5.87 -1.32
N GLY A 158 17.45 6.16 -2.25
CA GLY A 158 16.22 5.39 -2.38
C GLY A 158 15.13 6.05 -3.18
N ALA A 159 13.95 5.43 -3.17
CA ALA A 159 12.76 5.92 -3.84
C ALA A 159 11.53 5.69 -2.97
N PHE A 160 10.55 6.56 -3.10
CA PHE A 160 9.29 6.52 -2.37
C PHE A 160 8.12 6.80 -3.31
N PHE A 161 7.06 6.02 -3.17
CA PHE A 161 5.79 6.23 -3.86
C PHE A 161 4.65 6.06 -2.87
N CYS A 162 3.70 6.98 -2.89
CA CYS A 162 2.57 6.99 -1.97
C CYS A 162 1.26 7.18 -2.72
N MET A 163 0.24 6.46 -2.27
CA MET A 163 -1.14 6.54 -2.71
C MET A 163 -2.04 6.77 -1.51
N GLU A 164 -2.84 7.84 -1.51
CA GLU A 164 -3.69 8.21 -0.39
C GLU A 164 -5.14 8.43 -0.83
N ASN A 165 -6.08 7.79 -0.16
CA ASN A 165 -7.51 7.95 -0.42
C ASN A 165 -8.01 9.29 0.09
N LYS A 166 -8.51 10.15 -0.82
CA LYS A 166 -8.98 11.49 -0.50
C LYS A 166 -10.16 11.53 0.46
N SER A 167 -11.02 10.51 0.43
CA SER A 167 -12.22 10.47 1.26
C SER A 167 -11.97 9.98 2.68
N LEU A 168 -10.89 9.20 2.88
CA LEU A 168 -10.53 8.61 4.17
C LEU A 168 -9.47 9.42 4.91
N CYS A 169 -8.66 10.19 4.19
CA CYS A 169 -7.70 11.13 4.74
C CYS A 169 -8.29 12.54 4.64
N ARG A 170 -8.98 12.97 5.67
CA ARG A 170 -9.40 14.37 5.81
C ARG A 170 -8.16 15.20 6.10
N THR A 171 -7.73 15.95 5.13
CA THR A 171 -6.64 16.88 5.32
C THR A 171 -7.08 18.28 5.02
N ASP A 172 -7.31 19.03 6.05
CA ASP A 172 -7.17 20.48 5.94
C ASP A 172 -5.73 20.94 6.23
N GLU A 173 -4.81 20.08 6.70
CA GLU A 173 -3.49 20.51 7.16
C GLU A 173 -2.29 19.54 6.95
N GLU A 174 -2.44 18.32 6.46
CA GLU A 174 -1.26 17.46 6.28
C GLU A 174 -0.89 17.32 4.80
N HIS A 175 0.05 18.11 4.38
CA HIS A 175 0.86 17.81 3.20
C HIS A 175 1.44 16.41 3.36
N LEU A 176 1.42 15.61 2.29
CA LEU A 176 2.17 14.36 2.20
C LEU A 176 3.64 14.67 2.51
N THR A 177 4.03 14.59 3.78
CA THR A 177 5.42 14.74 4.17
C THR A 177 6.14 13.47 3.79
N LEU A 178 7.03 13.60 2.81
CA LEU A 178 7.83 12.53 2.26
C LEU A 178 9.04 12.27 3.15
N ARG A 179 8.83 11.61 4.28
CA ARG A 179 9.91 10.87 4.94
C ARG A 179 9.31 9.78 5.80
N ASP A 180 9.60 8.55 5.43
CA ASP A 180 9.29 7.36 6.24
C ASP A 180 10.53 6.93 7.01
N ASP A 181 11.22 7.89 7.62
CA ASP A 181 12.31 7.63 8.57
C ASP A 181 11.85 7.76 10.03
N GLY A 182 10.53 7.82 10.25
CA GLY A 182 9.96 7.99 11.59
C GLY A 182 10.18 9.38 12.19
N THR A 183 10.68 10.33 11.43
CA THR A 183 10.81 11.71 11.86
C THR A 183 9.76 12.58 11.18
N ASP A 184 8.71 12.94 11.92
CA ASP A 184 7.78 13.99 11.55
C ASP A 184 8.53 15.30 11.34
N LEU A 185 8.78 15.68 10.10
CA LEU A 185 9.18 17.06 9.80
C LEU A 185 7.91 17.92 9.81
N LYS A 186 7.58 18.42 10.98
CA LYS A 186 6.72 19.61 11.09
C LYS A 186 7.48 20.79 10.51
N SER A 187 7.00 21.30 9.39
CA SER A 187 7.34 22.65 8.93
C SER A 187 6.41 23.68 9.56
#